data_c508d759d742c83c9d37dc9f77d03eac
#
_entry.id   c508d759d742c83c9d37dc9f77d03eac
#
_cell.length_a   1.000
_cell.length_b   1.000
_cell.length_c   1.000
_cell.angle_alpha   90.00
_cell.angle_beta   90.00
_cell.angle_gamma   90.00
#
_symmetry.space_group_name_H-M   'P 1'
#
loop_
_entity.id
_entity.type
_entity.pdbx_description
1 polymer ?
#
loop_
_entity_poly.entity_id
_entity_poly.type
_entity_poly.pdbx_seq_one_letter_code
_entity_poly.pdbx_strand_id
1 'polypeptide(L)'
;MSEQSRLVENVSYVPTLKIRHAAIKRNIRCILAYHYNRLKCLKTIRWQFGSILPPEVKANLSQAEIDFFSKYSSSLMQYMRGIGDDGGVNLAVNLKPPKSLYIEVRCVVDYGQLELSDGSALLLKKNSRHHLPRTECEELIRQGVLEH
;
A
#
# COMPACT_ATOMS: atom_id res chain seq x y z
N MET A 1 -32.44 3.37 -55.09
CA MET A 1 -31.04 3.49 -54.59
C MET A 1 -30.39 2.12 -54.80
N SER A 2 -29.39 2.06 -55.68
CA SER A 2 -28.75 0.81 -56.04
C SER A 2 -27.87 0.26 -54.87
N GLU A 3 -27.75 -1.04 -54.77
CA GLU A 3 -26.93 -1.77 -53.83
C GLU A 3 -25.46 -1.30 -53.84
N GLN A 4 -24.98 -0.87 -55.02
CA GLN A 4 -23.65 -0.27 -55.20
C GLN A 4 -23.48 1.04 -54.49
N SER A 5 -24.51 1.91 -54.40
CA SER A 5 -24.41 3.16 -53.60
C SER A 5 -24.26 2.90 -52.10
N ARG A 6 -24.92 1.87 -51.57
CA ARG A 6 -24.78 1.45 -50.16
C ARG A 6 -23.41 0.84 -49.84
N LEU A 7 -22.82 0.11 -50.79
CA LEU A 7 -21.48 -0.47 -50.62
C LEU A 7 -20.39 0.62 -50.60
N VAL A 8 -20.50 1.65 -51.49
CA VAL A 8 -19.55 2.75 -51.54
C VAL A 8 -19.66 3.63 -50.27
N GLU A 9 -20.86 3.87 -49.79
CA GLU A 9 -21.09 4.59 -48.52
C GLU A 9 -20.47 3.85 -47.33
N ASN A 10 -20.67 2.51 -47.24
CA ASN A 10 -20.10 1.67 -46.21
C ASN A 10 -18.56 1.68 -46.22
N VAL A 11 -17.93 1.64 -47.42
CA VAL A 11 -16.46 1.69 -47.55
C VAL A 11 -15.90 3.01 -47.08
N SER A 12 -16.63 4.13 -47.32
CA SER A 12 -16.20 5.46 -46.88
C SER A 12 -16.14 5.62 -45.35
N TYR A 13 -16.97 4.88 -44.59
CA TYR A 13 -16.96 4.93 -43.11
C TYR A 13 -15.89 4.05 -42.44
N VAL A 14 -15.34 3.08 -43.14
CA VAL A 14 -14.35 2.12 -42.55
C VAL A 14 -13.12 2.80 -41.98
N PRO A 15 -12.47 3.79 -42.61
CA PRO A 15 -11.32 4.49 -42.02
C PRO A 15 -11.69 5.22 -40.72
N THR A 16 -12.86 5.91 -40.71
CA THR A 16 -13.35 6.61 -39.52
C THR A 16 -13.62 5.67 -38.36
N LEU A 17 -14.22 4.50 -38.61
CA LEU A 17 -14.45 3.47 -37.59
C LEU A 17 -13.15 2.92 -37.04
N LYS A 18 -12.13 2.69 -37.88
CA LYS A 18 -10.80 2.22 -37.45
C LYS A 18 -10.13 3.25 -36.53
N ILE A 19 -10.19 4.53 -36.87
CA ILE A 19 -9.62 5.61 -36.03
C ILE A 19 -10.33 5.69 -34.69
N ARG A 20 -11.67 5.68 -34.66
CA ARG A 20 -12.45 5.68 -33.43
C ARG A 20 -12.16 4.47 -32.55
N HIS A 21 -12.08 3.29 -33.15
CA HIS A 21 -11.73 2.07 -32.44
C HIS A 21 -10.32 2.12 -31.84
N ALA A 22 -9.34 2.63 -32.59
CA ALA A 22 -7.98 2.86 -32.07
C ALA A 22 -7.97 3.86 -30.92
N ALA A 23 -8.74 4.94 -31.00
CA ALA A 23 -8.88 5.93 -29.93
C ALA A 23 -9.50 5.32 -28.66
N ILE A 24 -10.57 4.51 -28.80
CA ILE A 24 -11.19 3.79 -27.68
C ILE A 24 -10.18 2.84 -27.01
N LYS A 25 -9.47 2.03 -27.80
CA LYS A 25 -8.43 1.14 -27.28
C LYS A 25 -7.33 1.89 -26.52
N ARG A 26 -6.91 3.05 -27.02
CA ARG A 26 -5.94 3.90 -26.33
C ARG A 26 -6.49 4.39 -25.00
N ASN A 27 -7.73 4.91 -24.99
CA ASN A 27 -8.35 5.42 -23.76
C ASN A 27 -8.50 4.32 -22.71
N ILE A 28 -8.92 3.12 -23.10
CA ILE A 28 -8.99 1.95 -22.20
C ILE A 28 -7.62 1.65 -21.59
N ARG A 29 -6.54 1.65 -22.40
CA ARG A 29 -5.18 1.43 -21.88
C ARG A 29 -4.75 2.52 -20.91
N CYS A 30 -5.08 3.78 -21.17
CA CYS A 30 -4.78 4.88 -20.26
C CYS A 30 -5.51 4.72 -18.92
N ILE A 31 -6.78 4.34 -18.92
CA ILE A 31 -7.57 4.08 -17.73
C ILE A 31 -6.97 2.91 -16.93
N LEU A 32 -6.66 1.82 -17.60
CA LEU A 32 -6.02 0.65 -16.95
C LEU A 32 -4.66 1.00 -16.34
N ALA A 33 -3.83 1.77 -17.06
CA ALA A 33 -2.54 2.24 -16.54
C ALA A 33 -2.70 3.14 -15.31
N TYR A 34 -3.70 4.02 -15.32
CA TYR A 34 -4.02 4.87 -14.17
C TYR A 34 -4.40 4.03 -12.93
N HIS A 35 -5.35 3.11 -13.08
CA HIS A 35 -5.75 2.23 -11.97
C HIS A 35 -4.61 1.34 -11.49
N TYR A 36 -3.81 0.79 -12.41
CA TYR A 36 -2.65 -0.01 -12.05
C TYR A 36 -1.64 0.77 -11.20
N ASN A 37 -1.34 2.03 -11.59
CA ASN A 37 -0.43 2.88 -10.82
C ASN A 37 -0.99 3.20 -9.43
N ARG A 38 -2.28 3.46 -9.30
CA ARG A 38 -2.92 3.67 -7.99
C ARG A 38 -2.78 2.44 -7.09
N LEU A 39 -3.08 1.24 -7.62
CA LEU A 39 -2.91 -0.02 -6.88
C LEU A 39 -1.45 -0.27 -6.51
N LYS A 40 -0.51 0.08 -7.39
CA LYS A 40 0.94 -0.01 -7.09
C LYS A 40 1.33 0.90 -5.92
N CYS A 41 0.82 2.13 -5.88
CA CYS A 41 1.01 3.04 -4.74
C CYS A 41 0.47 2.42 -3.44
N LEU A 42 -0.73 1.84 -3.45
CA LEU A 42 -1.30 1.18 -2.28
C LEU A 42 -0.46 0.00 -1.77
N LYS A 43 0.09 -0.80 -2.68
CA LYS A 43 1.06 -1.85 -2.31
C LYS A 43 2.30 -1.26 -1.63
N THR A 44 2.85 -0.17 -2.17
CA THR A 44 4.01 0.51 -1.58
C THR A 44 3.70 1.05 -0.19
N ILE A 45 2.52 1.66 -0.01
CA ILE A 45 2.04 2.13 1.30
C ILE A 45 1.97 0.97 2.30
N ARG A 46 1.46 -0.21 1.89
CA ARG A 46 1.43 -1.40 2.77
C ARG A 46 2.82 -1.79 3.27
N TRP A 47 3.84 -1.71 2.43
CA TRP A 47 5.22 -2.02 2.80
C TRP A 47 5.87 -0.93 3.66
N GLN A 48 5.51 0.34 3.46
CA GLN A 48 6.10 1.47 4.19
C GLN A 48 5.44 1.72 5.54
N PHE A 49 4.12 1.66 5.62
CA PHE A 49 3.33 2.05 6.79
C PHE A 49 2.68 0.87 7.52
N GLY A 50 2.86 -0.34 7.03
CA GLY A 50 2.25 -1.52 7.65
C GLY A 50 0.79 -1.73 7.23
N SER A 51 0.01 -2.41 8.08
CA SER A 51 -1.38 -2.78 7.78
C SER A 51 -2.40 -1.66 8.01
N ILE A 52 -1.98 -0.55 8.60
CA ILE A 52 -2.85 0.59 8.92
C ILE A 52 -2.69 1.65 7.84
N LEU A 53 -3.82 2.03 7.21
CA LEU A 53 -3.87 3.14 6.26
C LEU A 53 -3.97 4.46 7.02
N PRO A 54 -3.09 5.45 6.73
CA PRO A 54 -3.25 6.80 7.26
C PRO A 54 -4.62 7.38 6.90
N PRO A 55 -5.30 8.10 7.81
CA PRO A 55 -6.63 8.64 7.59
C PRO A 55 -6.72 9.59 6.40
N GLU A 56 -5.68 10.38 6.17
CA GLU A 56 -5.58 11.30 5.03
C GLU A 56 -5.56 10.56 3.68
N VAL A 57 -4.86 9.44 3.62
CA VAL A 57 -4.81 8.59 2.41
C VAL A 57 -6.16 7.90 2.22
N LYS A 58 -6.74 7.37 3.30
CA LYS A 58 -8.02 6.66 3.26
C LYS A 58 -9.16 7.53 2.73
N ALA A 59 -9.18 8.84 3.08
CA ALA A 59 -10.17 9.80 2.61
C ALA A 59 -10.16 10.00 1.08
N ASN A 60 -9.02 9.73 0.42
CA ASN A 60 -8.82 9.91 -1.02
C ASN A 60 -8.94 8.61 -1.83
N LEU A 61 -9.35 7.52 -1.19
CA LEU A 61 -9.50 6.20 -1.81
C LEU A 61 -10.97 5.86 -2.07
N SER A 62 -11.20 5.15 -3.17
CA SER A 62 -12.49 4.52 -3.43
C SER A 62 -12.68 3.28 -2.55
N GLN A 63 -13.95 2.86 -2.36
CA GLN A 63 -14.25 1.64 -1.59
C GLN A 63 -13.55 0.40 -2.17
N ALA A 64 -13.50 0.28 -3.50
CA ALA A 64 -12.82 -0.83 -4.18
C ALA A 64 -11.30 -0.86 -3.89
N GLU A 65 -10.66 0.30 -3.74
CA GLU A 65 -9.24 0.42 -3.39
C GLU A 65 -8.98 0.06 -1.92
N ILE A 66 -9.89 0.43 -1.03
CA ILE A 66 -9.84 0.04 0.40
C ILE A 66 -9.99 -1.49 0.53
N ASP A 67 -10.96 -2.07 -0.18
CA ASP A 67 -11.17 -3.52 -0.20
C ASP A 67 -9.96 -4.27 -0.77
N PHE A 68 -9.36 -3.73 -1.83
CA PHE A 68 -8.12 -4.25 -2.38
C PHE A 68 -6.98 -4.24 -1.35
N PHE A 69 -6.78 -3.11 -0.65
CA PHE A 69 -5.75 -2.99 0.38
C PHE A 69 -5.93 -4.01 1.50
N SER A 70 -7.16 -4.20 1.97
CA SER A 70 -7.51 -5.18 2.98
C SER A 70 -7.21 -6.62 2.53
N LYS A 71 -7.65 -7.00 1.33
CA LYS A 71 -7.39 -8.32 0.74
C LYS A 71 -5.90 -8.56 0.51
N TYR A 72 -5.18 -7.55 0.01
CA TYR A 72 -3.73 -7.63 -0.18
C TYR A 72 -2.99 -7.81 1.14
N SER A 73 -3.37 -7.05 2.19
CA SER A 73 -2.80 -7.17 3.53
C SER A 73 -3.05 -8.55 4.14
N SER A 74 -4.25 -9.09 3.99
CA SER A 74 -4.60 -10.44 4.46
C SER A 74 -3.81 -11.52 3.74
N SER A 75 -3.70 -11.43 2.40
CA SER A 75 -2.91 -12.37 1.60
C SER A 75 -1.42 -12.33 1.95
N LEU A 76 -0.88 -11.13 2.17
CA LEU A 76 0.52 -10.96 2.58
C LEU A 76 0.77 -11.54 3.98
N MET A 77 -0.14 -11.32 4.93
CA MET A 77 -0.03 -11.92 6.27
C MET A 77 -0.11 -13.45 6.23
N GLN A 78 -1.00 -14.00 5.39
CA GLN A 78 -1.09 -15.45 5.20
C GLN A 78 0.20 -16.02 4.60
N TYR A 79 0.78 -15.33 3.63
CA TYR A 79 2.07 -15.71 3.04
C TYR A 79 3.19 -15.68 4.08
N MET A 80 3.29 -14.60 4.88
CA MET A 80 4.29 -14.46 5.94
C MET A 80 4.19 -15.57 7.00
N ARG A 81 2.96 -16.00 7.36
CA ARG A 81 2.73 -17.12 8.30
C ARG A 81 3.15 -18.47 7.73
N GLY A 82 3.11 -18.65 6.42
CA GLY A 82 3.51 -19.89 5.76
C GLY A 82 5.03 -20.02 5.53
N ILE A 83 5.82 -19.03 5.92
CA ILE A 83 7.28 -19.06 5.78
C ILE A 83 7.90 -19.56 7.08
N GLY A 84 8.61 -20.70 7.01
CA GLY A 84 9.30 -21.32 8.15
C GLY A 84 8.40 -22.23 8.99
N ASP A 85 9.03 -23.06 9.82
CA ASP A 85 8.35 -24.06 10.64
C ASP A 85 7.90 -23.49 12.00
N ASP A 86 8.46 -22.35 12.44
CA ASP A 86 8.30 -21.78 13.78
C ASP A 86 7.40 -20.55 13.88
N GLY A 87 6.33 -20.48 13.10
CA GLY A 87 5.31 -19.45 13.30
C GLY A 87 5.38 -18.23 12.35
N GLY A 88 6.20 -18.31 11.31
CA GLY A 88 6.22 -17.31 10.24
C GLY A 88 7.29 -16.24 10.38
N VAL A 89 7.48 -15.47 9.30
CA VAL A 89 8.49 -14.39 9.21
C VAL A 89 7.81 -13.08 8.83
N ASN A 90 8.04 -12.03 9.60
CA ASN A 90 7.57 -10.69 9.25
C ASN A 90 8.52 -10.02 8.25
N LEU A 91 8.16 -10.05 6.96
CA LEU A 91 8.94 -9.45 5.88
C LEU A 91 8.91 -7.91 5.85
N ALA A 92 8.03 -7.27 6.61
CA ALA A 92 7.93 -5.82 6.66
C ALA A 92 8.89 -5.17 7.67
N VAL A 93 9.50 -5.97 8.54
CA VAL A 93 10.50 -5.52 9.52
C VAL A 93 11.89 -5.61 8.91
N ASN A 94 12.78 -4.72 9.31
CA ASN A 94 14.19 -4.70 8.89
C ASN A 94 14.42 -4.60 7.36
N LEU A 95 13.56 -3.90 6.65
CA LEU A 95 13.73 -3.64 5.20
C LEU A 95 15.06 -2.95 4.86
N LYS A 96 15.63 -2.21 5.83
CA LYS A 96 16.96 -1.61 5.72
C LYS A 96 17.81 -2.06 6.91
N PRO A 97 19.09 -2.42 6.71
CA PRO A 97 19.98 -2.76 7.81
C PRO A 97 20.05 -1.60 8.81
N PRO A 98 19.84 -1.83 10.11
CA PRO A 98 19.95 -0.79 11.12
C PRO A 98 21.41 -0.34 11.27
N LYS A 99 21.64 0.97 11.36
CA LYS A 99 22.97 1.53 11.66
C LYS A 99 23.29 1.48 13.16
N SER A 100 22.26 1.46 13.99
CA SER A 100 22.33 1.37 15.45
C SER A 100 21.29 0.39 15.95
N LEU A 101 21.66 -0.43 16.93
CA LEU A 101 20.76 -1.41 17.55
C LEU A 101 19.71 -0.75 18.44
N TYR A 102 20.10 0.34 19.14
CA TYR A 102 19.25 1.11 20.03
C TYR A 102 19.14 2.54 19.51
N ILE A 103 17.98 3.13 19.69
CA ILE A 103 17.68 4.51 19.32
C ILE A 103 16.96 5.22 20.46
N GLU A 104 17.20 6.52 20.61
CA GLU A 104 16.41 7.37 21.48
C GLU A 104 15.15 7.81 20.75
N VAL A 105 14.00 7.58 21.35
CA VAL A 105 12.70 7.94 20.79
C VAL A 105 11.88 8.76 21.78
N ARG A 106 11.09 9.68 21.22
CA ARG A 106 10.13 10.50 21.97
C ARG A 106 8.72 10.06 21.62
N CYS A 107 7.86 9.86 22.62
CA CYS A 107 6.45 9.58 22.41
C CYS A 107 5.69 10.85 22.02
N VAL A 108 5.00 10.83 20.89
CA VAL A 108 4.18 11.94 20.38
C VAL A 108 2.77 11.86 20.97
N VAL A 109 2.26 10.66 21.16
CA VAL A 109 0.92 10.39 21.70
C VAL A 109 0.99 9.41 22.87
N ASP A 110 -0.06 9.38 23.70
CA ASP A 110 -0.21 8.35 24.73
C ASP A 110 -0.57 7.01 24.06
N TYR A 111 0.36 6.08 24.07
CA TYR A 111 0.18 4.77 23.45
C TYR A 111 -0.26 3.69 24.45
N GLY A 112 0.15 3.85 25.72
CA GLY A 112 -0.08 2.86 26.76
C GLY A 112 1.13 1.95 26.99
N GLN A 113 0.88 0.68 27.27
CA GLN A 113 1.91 -0.30 27.61
C GLN A 113 2.46 -0.98 26.32
N LEU A 114 3.76 -0.93 26.15
CA LEU A 114 4.51 -1.66 25.12
C LEU A 114 5.24 -2.83 25.79
N GLU A 115 4.99 -4.03 25.32
CA GLU A 115 5.77 -5.22 25.70
C GLU A 115 6.96 -5.37 24.76
N LEU A 116 8.15 -5.42 25.32
CA LEU A 116 9.40 -5.61 24.61
C LEU A 116 9.70 -7.11 24.45
N SER A 117 10.52 -7.47 23.48
CA SER A 117 10.91 -8.87 23.21
C SER A 117 11.67 -9.54 24.37
N ASP A 118 12.23 -8.75 25.29
CA ASP A 118 12.88 -9.24 26.53
C ASP A 118 11.86 -9.55 27.65
N GLY A 119 10.56 -9.38 27.41
CA GLY A 119 9.49 -9.59 28.37
C GLY A 119 9.27 -8.40 29.33
N SER A 120 10.01 -7.30 29.18
CA SER A 120 9.77 -6.09 29.95
C SER A 120 8.61 -5.28 29.37
N ALA A 121 7.84 -4.64 30.24
CA ALA A 121 6.72 -3.79 29.86
C ALA A 121 7.06 -2.33 30.13
N LEU A 122 6.93 -1.48 29.11
CA LEU A 122 7.23 -0.07 29.17
C LEU A 122 5.99 0.76 28.93
N LEU A 123 5.76 1.77 29.75
CA LEU A 123 4.64 2.69 29.59
C LEU A 123 5.03 3.89 28.73
N LEU A 124 4.49 3.96 27.53
CA LEU A 124 4.71 5.04 26.56
C LEU A 124 3.71 6.17 26.78
N LYS A 125 4.14 7.22 27.51
CA LYS A 125 3.36 8.45 27.73
C LYS A 125 3.81 9.54 26.77
N LYS A 126 2.90 10.41 26.40
CA LYS A 126 3.20 11.60 25.60
C LYS A 126 4.38 12.40 26.19
N ASN A 127 5.31 12.77 25.33
CA ASN A 127 6.55 13.48 25.62
C ASN A 127 7.57 12.70 26.48
N SER A 128 7.36 11.44 26.82
CA SER A 128 8.40 10.62 27.43
C SER A 128 9.47 10.24 26.40
N ARG A 129 10.73 10.13 26.86
CA ARG A 129 11.86 9.68 26.03
C ARG A 129 12.32 8.32 26.53
N HIS A 130 12.62 7.45 25.60
CA HIS A 130 13.05 6.09 25.89
C HIS A 130 14.19 5.69 24.95
N HIS A 131 15.11 4.86 25.46
CA HIS A 131 16.18 4.27 24.66
C HIS A 131 15.82 2.81 24.41
N LEU A 132 15.37 2.50 23.21
CA LEU A 132 14.73 1.24 22.86
C LEU A 132 15.42 0.57 21.67
N PRO A 133 15.29 -0.75 21.53
CA PRO A 133 15.73 -1.48 20.35
C PRO A 133 15.02 -0.92 19.11
N ARG A 134 15.77 -0.62 18.06
CA ARG A 134 15.23 -0.05 16.83
C ARG A 134 14.16 -0.94 16.18
N THR A 135 14.34 -2.26 16.25
CA THR A 135 13.42 -3.23 15.67
C THR A 135 12.01 -3.12 16.23
N GLU A 136 11.85 -2.77 17.50
CA GLU A 136 10.57 -2.62 18.18
C GLU A 136 9.93 -1.26 17.98
N CYS A 137 10.78 -0.23 17.78
CA CYS A 137 10.31 1.15 17.57
C CYS A 137 9.94 1.45 16.13
N GLU A 138 10.46 0.72 15.13
CA GLU A 138 10.37 1.08 13.72
C GLU A 138 8.92 1.14 13.22
N GLU A 139 8.07 0.23 13.69
CA GLU A 139 6.65 0.23 13.34
C GLU A 139 5.91 1.40 13.99
N LEU A 140 6.18 1.70 15.26
CA LEU A 140 5.58 2.82 15.99
C LEU A 140 6.02 4.18 15.44
N ILE A 141 7.27 4.28 14.95
CA ILE A 141 7.75 5.49 14.25
C ILE A 141 7.00 5.67 12.94
N ARG A 142 6.78 4.60 12.17
CA ARG A 142 6.01 4.65 10.92
C ARG A 142 4.55 5.04 11.15
N GLN A 143 3.98 4.63 12.28
CA GLN A 143 2.62 4.98 12.69
C GLN A 143 2.50 6.41 13.26
N GLY A 144 3.64 7.10 13.48
CA GLY A 144 3.66 8.44 14.06
C GLY A 144 3.40 8.49 15.57
N VAL A 145 3.50 7.34 16.26
CA VAL A 145 3.41 7.24 17.71
C VAL A 145 4.71 7.69 18.39
N LEU A 146 5.83 7.30 17.78
CA LEU A 146 7.18 7.65 18.22
C LEU A 146 7.87 8.54 17.18
N GLU A 147 8.72 9.44 17.66
CA GLU A 147 9.61 10.30 16.88
C GLU A 147 11.07 10.03 17.30
N HIS A 148 11.96 9.93 16.29
CA HIS A 148 13.41 9.70 16.46
C HIS A 148 14.18 10.97 16.15
#